data_9835bcac44e7af26444775d8efe37bac
#
_entry.id   9835bcac44e7af26444775d8efe37bac
#
_cell.length_a   1.000
_cell.length_b   1.000
_cell.length_c   1.000
_cell.angle_alpha   90.00
_cell.angle_beta   90.00
_cell.angle_gamma   90.00
#
_symmetry.space_group_name_H-M   'P 1'
#
loop_
_entity.id
_entity.type
_entity.pdbx_description
1 polymer ?
#
loop_
_entity_poly.entity_id
_entity_poly.type
_entity_poly.pdbx_seq_one_letter_code
_entity_poly.pdbx_strand_id
1 'polypeptide(L)'
;GELIADLSEHDQVALLAKGGEGGLGNEHFKSSTNRAPRQFTPGQPGESRSLYLELKVLADVGLLGMPNAGKSTFIRAVSAARPKVADYPFTTLQPNLGVVRVDTDRSFVVADIPGLIEGAAEGAGLGHQFLRHLARTRLLLHLVDIAPLDPETDPVREAHAIVNELRKYDEALYRKPRWLVLNKIDMLPPEDREAKVAEFLRRFEWQGPWFTISALTGE
;
A
#
# COMPACT_ATOMS: atom_id res chain seq x y z
N GLY A 1 3.94 12.28 -20.95
CA GLY A 1 4.99 13.05 -20.29
C GLY A 1 6.24 12.20 -20.17
N GLU A 2 7.38 12.83 -20.08
CA GLU A 2 8.67 12.16 -19.87
C GLU A 2 8.85 11.88 -18.38
N LEU A 3 9.32 10.66 -18.02
CA LEU A 3 9.70 10.33 -16.65
C LEU A 3 11.05 11.00 -16.35
N ILE A 4 11.06 11.93 -15.40
CA ILE A 4 12.27 12.66 -15.02
C ILE A 4 13.02 11.93 -13.92
N ALA A 5 12.30 11.40 -12.90
CA ALA A 5 12.87 10.65 -11.81
C ALA A 5 11.83 9.69 -11.20
N ASP A 6 12.30 8.55 -10.68
CA ASP A 6 11.55 7.64 -9.82
C ASP A 6 12.35 7.45 -8.53
N LEU A 7 11.81 7.98 -7.42
CA LEU A 7 12.45 7.95 -6.11
C LEU A 7 11.89 6.75 -5.33
N SER A 8 12.61 5.64 -5.33
CA SER A 8 12.19 4.36 -4.73
C SER A 8 12.93 4.02 -3.44
N GLU A 9 14.02 4.73 -3.12
CA GLU A 9 14.85 4.47 -1.96
C GLU A 9 14.78 5.61 -0.94
N HIS A 10 15.08 5.30 0.31
CA HIS A 10 15.14 6.29 1.39
C HIS A 10 16.28 7.28 1.13
N ASP A 11 16.04 8.57 1.36
CA ASP A 11 16.98 9.67 1.13
C ASP A 11 17.49 9.82 -0.32
N GLN A 12 16.85 9.18 -1.29
CA GLN A 12 17.19 9.34 -2.70
C GLN A 12 16.84 10.75 -3.18
N VAL A 13 17.80 11.39 -3.86
CA VAL A 13 17.67 12.76 -4.36
C VAL A 13 17.79 12.78 -5.90
N ALA A 14 16.93 13.54 -6.54
CA ALA A 14 16.98 13.77 -7.98
C ALA A 14 17.05 15.26 -8.29
N LEU A 15 17.96 15.65 -9.19
CA LEU A 15 18.05 17.02 -9.70
C LEU A 15 16.95 17.25 -10.73
N LEU A 16 15.97 18.08 -10.41
CA LEU A 16 14.81 18.35 -11.27
C LEU A 16 15.01 19.57 -12.17
N ALA A 17 15.73 20.58 -11.69
CA ALA A 17 16.06 21.81 -12.44
C ALA A 17 17.38 22.36 -11.95
N LYS A 18 18.16 22.90 -12.86
CA LYS A 18 19.43 23.56 -12.52
C LYS A 18 19.21 25.03 -12.20
N GLY A 19 19.90 25.50 -11.17
CA GLY A 19 19.99 26.94 -10.88
C GLY A 19 20.69 27.71 -12.01
N GLY A 20 20.39 28.99 -12.10
CA GLY A 20 21.09 29.86 -13.05
C GLY A 20 22.50 30.16 -12.59
N GLU A 21 23.33 30.62 -13.52
CA GLU A 21 24.68 31.09 -13.21
C GLU A 21 24.66 32.53 -12.71
N GLY A 22 25.40 32.79 -11.66
CA GLY A 22 25.57 34.15 -11.12
C GLY A 22 26.29 35.07 -12.10
N GLY A 23 25.85 36.31 -12.15
CA GLY A 23 26.58 37.33 -12.92
C GLY A 23 27.90 37.74 -12.23
N LEU A 24 28.79 38.34 -13.01
CA LEU A 24 30.04 38.88 -12.52
C LEU A 24 29.81 40.28 -11.93
N GLY A 25 30.15 40.45 -10.67
CA GLY A 25 30.12 41.75 -10.00
C GLY A 25 31.25 42.69 -10.50
N ASN A 26 31.16 43.97 -10.13
CA ASN A 26 32.09 44.99 -10.53
C ASN A 26 33.56 44.73 -10.14
N GLU A 27 33.79 43.91 -9.10
CA GLU A 27 35.17 43.55 -8.71
C GLU A 27 35.92 42.77 -9.76
N HIS A 28 35.25 41.96 -10.56
CA HIS A 28 35.84 41.19 -11.65
C HIS A 28 36.35 42.10 -12.81
N PHE A 29 35.89 43.36 -12.88
CA PHE A 29 36.24 44.31 -13.91
C PHE A 29 37.30 45.32 -13.42
N LYS A 30 37.88 45.17 -12.23
CA LYS A 30 38.97 45.98 -11.73
C LYS A 30 40.24 45.78 -12.57
N SER A 31 40.88 46.89 -12.94
CA SER A 31 42.16 46.89 -13.62
C SER A 31 43.06 47.96 -13.03
N SER A 32 44.33 48.00 -13.47
CA SER A 32 45.30 49.01 -13.04
C SER A 32 44.88 50.46 -13.41
N THR A 33 44.11 50.58 -14.50
CA THR A 33 43.58 51.84 -15.00
C THR A 33 42.18 52.19 -14.55
N ASN A 34 41.38 51.18 -14.15
CA ASN A 34 40.03 51.37 -13.63
C ASN A 34 39.86 50.64 -12.28
N ARG A 35 40.16 51.35 -11.20
CA ARG A 35 40.10 50.80 -9.82
C ARG A 35 38.71 50.72 -9.25
N ALA A 36 37.71 51.38 -9.83
CA ALA A 36 36.32 51.40 -9.39
C ALA A 36 35.33 51.22 -10.55
N PRO A 37 35.34 50.06 -11.24
CA PRO A 37 34.46 49.82 -12.37
C PRO A 37 32.98 49.80 -11.94
N ARG A 38 32.12 50.31 -12.78
CA ARG A 38 30.64 50.22 -12.63
C ARG A 38 30.04 49.11 -13.50
N GLN A 39 30.89 48.33 -14.15
CA GLN A 39 30.48 47.23 -15.04
C GLN A 39 30.10 46.02 -14.20
N PHE A 40 29.06 45.36 -14.62
CA PHE A 40 28.64 44.03 -14.10
C PHE A 40 27.99 43.27 -15.24
N THR A 41 27.96 41.93 -15.15
CA THR A 41 27.16 41.11 -16.04
C THR A 41 25.97 40.56 -15.26
N PRO A 42 24.74 40.59 -15.83
CA PRO A 42 23.60 39.93 -15.20
C PRO A 42 23.84 38.45 -15.15
N GLY A 43 23.27 37.78 -14.14
CA GLY A 43 23.21 36.31 -14.07
C GLY A 43 22.31 35.72 -15.14
N GLN A 44 22.50 34.45 -15.39
CA GLN A 44 21.63 33.64 -16.27
C GLN A 44 20.44 33.11 -15.46
N PRO A 45 19.21 33.12 -16.00
CA PRO A 45 18.08 32.53 -15.32
C PRO A 45 18.28 31.01 -15.18
N GLY A 46 17.79 30.44 -14.07
CA GLY A 46 17.74 29.01 -13.89
C GLY A 46 16.65 28.33 -14.71
N GLU A 47 16.69 27.01 -14.76
CA GLU A 47 15.64 26.22 -15.37
C GLU A 47 14.34 26.30 -14.55
N SER A 48 13.19 26.40 -15.24
CA SER A 48 11.88 26.33 -14.66
C SER A 48 11.11 25.18 -15.31
N ARG A 49 10.56 24.28 -14.49
CA ARG A 49 9.81 23.11 -14.97
C ARG A 49 8.50 22.98 -14.19
N SER A 50 7.44 22.65 -14.90
CA SER A 50 6.19 22.20 -14.30
C SER A 50 6.23 20.68 -14.18
N LEU A 51 6.04 20.16 -12.95
CA LEU A 51 6.17 18.75 -12.65
C LEU A 51 4.82 18.18 -12.28
N TYR A 52 4.57 16.96 -12.74
CA TYR A 52 3.51 16.13 -12.22
C TYR A 52 4.11 15.13 -11.23
N LEU A 53 3.69 15.18 -9.98
CA LEU A 53 4.17 14.28 -8.94
C LEU A 53 3.15 13.16 -8.72
N GLU A 54 3.60 11.92 -8.83
CA GLU A 54 2.79 10.75 -8.53
C GLU A 54 3.36 10.03 -7.30
N LEU A 55 2.59 10.01 -6.21
CA LEU A 55 2.94 9.19 -5.04
C LEU A 55 2.48 7.75 -5.29
N LYS A 56 3.43 6.83 -5.52
CA LYS A 56 3.14 5.43 -5.84
C LYS A 56 2.83 4.54 -4.63
N VAL A 57 3.06 5.00 -3.42
CA VAL A 57 2.77 4.24 -2.19
C VAL A 57 1.32 4.44 -1.81
N LEU A 58 0.56 3.35 -1.80
CA LEU A 58 -0.84 3.38 -1.38
C LEU A 58 -0.98 3.15 0.12
N ALA A 59 -0.31 2.12 0.63
CA ALA A 59 -0.34 1.70 2.03
C ALA A 59 0.86 0.81 2.37
N ASP A 60 1.17 0.68 3.65
CA ASP A 60 2.21 -0.26 4.12
C ASP A 60 1.68 -1.69 4.09
N VAL A 61 0.41 -1.86 4.43
CA VAL A 61 -0.26 -3.16 4.56
C VAL A 61 -1.50 -3.19 3.68
N GLY A 62 -1.61 -4.22 2.85
CA GLY A 62 -2.79 -4.49 2.04
C GLY A 62 -3.62 -5.64 2.63
N LEU A 63 -4.94 -5.50 2.66
CA LEU A 63 -5.84 -6.56 3.09
C LEU A 63 -6.29 -7.42 1.91
N LEU A 64 -6.18 -8.72 2.10
CA LEU A 64 -6.75 -9.75 1.23
C LEU A 64 -7.86 -10.50 1.97
N GLY A 65 -8.82 -11.02 1.26
CA GLY A 65 -9.87 -11.86 1.83
C GLY A 65 -11.15 -11.78 1.01
N MET A 66 -11.94 -12.82 1.10
CA MET A 66 -13.26 -12.91 0.45
C MET A 66 -14.18 -11.78 0.91
N PRO A 67 -15.24 -11.46 0.15
CA PRO A 67 -16.33 -10.62 0.65
C PRO A 67 -16.81 -11.12 2.03
N ASN A 68 -17.10 -10.20 2.92
CA ASN A 68 -17.56 -10.51 4.30
C ASN A 68 -16.55 -11.22 5.22
N ALA A 69 -15.28 -11.41 4.81
CA ALA A 69 -14.23 -11.92 5.71
C ALA A 69 -13.91 -10.96 6.88
N GLY A 70 -14.49 -9.76 6.88
CA GLY A 70 -14.36 -8.79 7.96
C GLY A 70 -13.27 -7.73 7.76
N LYS A 71 -12.75 -7.53 6.53
CA LYS A 71 -11.69 -6.55 6.21
C LYS A 71 -12.04 -5.13 6.66
N SER A 72 -13.20 -4.64 6.30
CA SER A 72 -13.63 -3.28 6.67
C SER A 72 -13.91 -3.13 8.16
N THR A 73 -14.33 -4.22 8.84
CA THR A 73 -14.49 -4.25 10.30
C THR A 73 -13.12 -4.19 10.97
N PHE A 74 -12.17 -4.98 10.46
CA PHE A 74 -10.78 -4.97 10.94
C PHE A 74 -10.15 -3.58 10.86
N ILE A 75 -10.24 -2.91 9.70
CA ILE A 75 -9.70 -1.53 9.57
C ILE A 75 -10.32 -0.58 10.59
N ARG A 76 -11.64 -0.68 10.83
CA ARG A 76 -12.31 0.17 11.82
C ARG A 76 -11.81 -0.13 13.24
N ALA A 77 -11.55 -1.39 13.56
CA ALA A 77 -11.09 -1.81 14.88
C ALA A 77 -9.66 -1.32 15.18
N VAL A 78 -8.76 -1.38 14.19
CA VAL A 78 -7.34 -1.05 14.38
C VAL A 78 -6.99 0.41 14.06
N SER A 79 -7.87 1.14 13.39
CA SER A 79 -7.58 2.51 12.97
C SER A 79 -7.72 3.50 14.12
N ALA A 80 -6.70 4.34 14.33
CA ALA A 80 -6.69 5.41 15.33
C ALA A 80 -7.69 6.54 15.02
N ALA A 81 -8.18 6.62 13.79
CA ALA A 81 -9.18 7.57 13.33
C ALA A 81 -10.20 6.84 12.44
N ARG A 82 -11.34 7.46 12.19
CA ARG A 82 -12.31 6.87 11.24
C ARG A 82 -11.64 6.65 9.90
N PRO A 83 -11.72 5.44 9.34
CA PRO A 83 -11.17 5.14 8.02
C PRO A 83 -11.70 6.13 6.99
N LYS A 84 -10.81 6.63 6.15
CA LYS A 84 -11.17 7.53 5.06
C LYS A 84 -11.26 6.73 3.77
N VAL A 85 -12.34 6.96 3.04
CA VAL A 85 -12.43 6.56 1.63
C VAL A 85 -11.57 7.55 0.85
N ALA A 86 -10.57 7.06 0.14
CA ALA A 86 -9.67 7.91 -0.61
C ALA A 86 -10.06 7.90 -2.09
N ASP A 87 -10.38 9.08 -2.63
CA ASP A 87 -10.56 9.31 -4.06
C ASP A 87 -9.18 9.48 -4.71
N TYR A 88 -8.62 8.40 -5.20
CA TYR A 88 -7.45 8.49 -6.06
C TYR A 88 -7.89 8.65 -7.51
N PRO A 89 -7.41 9.67 -8.25
CA PRO A 89 -7.85 9.97 -9.61
C PRO A 89 -7.59 8.86 -10.63
N PHE A 90 -6.87 7.83 -10.23
CA PHE A 90 -6.52 6.65 -11.04
C PHE A 90 -7.16 5.35 -10.53
N THR A 91 -8.11 5.41 -9.60
CA THR A 91 -8.84 4.24 -9.09
C THR A 91 -10.32 4.37 -9.40
N THR A 92 -10.87 3.35 -10.07
CA THR A 92 -12.32 3.19 -10.21
C THR A 92 -12.95 2.59 -8.95
N LEU A 93 -12.11 2.12 -8.00
CA LEU A 93 -12.49 1.58 -6.70
C LEU A 93 -11.92 2.50 -5.62
N GLN A 94 -12.76 2.86 -4.67
CA GLN A 94 -12.38 3.69 -3.53
C GLN A 94 -11.84 2.81 -2.40
N PRO A 95 -10.51 2.75 -2.18
CA PRO A 95 -9.98 1.98 -1.08
C PRO A 95 -10.32 2.63 0.27
N ASN A 96 -10.64 1.79 1.24
CA ASN A 96 -10.74 2.24 2.62
C ASN A 96 -9.35 2.23 3.26
N LEU A 97 -8.87 3.39 3.69
CA LEU A 97 -7.58 3.52 4.35
C LEU A 97 -7.77 3.73 5.85
N GLY A 98 -7.03 2.96 6.63
CA GLY A 98 -6.93 3.11 8.07
C GLY A 98 -5.49 3.41 8.49
N VAL A 99 -5.31 4.37 9.39
CA VAL A 99 -4.02 4.67 10.00
C VAL A 99 -3.93 3.96 11.34
N VAL A 100 -3.02 3.01 11.45
CA VAL A 100 -2.74 2.27 12.68
C VAL A 100 -1.60 2.96 13.40
N ARG A 101 -1.85 3.42 14.61
CA ARG A 101 -0.82 4.04 15.47
C ARG A 101 -0.23 2.97 16.38
N VAL A 102 1.08 2.79 16.31
CA VAL A 102 1.82 1.86 17.17
C VAL A 102 2.24 2.54 18.47
N ASP A 103 2.76 3.75 18.35
CA ASP A 103 3.13 4.63 19.45
C ASP A 103 3.02 6.11 19.04
N THR A 104 3.65 7.01 19.81
CA THR A 104 3.58 8.46 19.58
C THR A 104 4.15 8.87 18.23
N ASP A 105 5.22 8.17 17.78
CA ASP A 105 6.03 8.58 16.62
C ASP A 105 5.94 7.61 15.45
N ARG A 106 5.30 6.43 15.64
CA ARG A 106 5.21 5.40 14.62
C ARG A 106 3.77 5.05 14.29
N SER A 107 3.48 5.12 13.02
CA SER A 107 2.21 4.69 12.45
C SER A 107 2.42 4.05 11.08
N PHE A 108 1.48 3.24 10.65
CA PHE A 108 1.46 2.68 9.31
C PHE A 108 0.03 2.70 8.74
N VAL A 109 -0.05 2.61 7.42
CA VAL A 109 -1.33 2.68 6.70
C VAL A 109 -1.74 1.28 6.26
N VAL A 110 -2.98 0.93 6.55
CA VAL A 110 -3.64 -0.30 6.09
C VAL A 110 -4.68 0.07 5.03
N ALA A 111 -4.68 -0.63 3.92
CA ALA A 111 -5.64 -0.46 2.85
C ALA A 111 -6.55 -1.69 2.71
N ASP A 112 -7.86 -1.49 2.79
CA ASP A 112 -8.87 -2.42 2.30
C ASP A 112 -9.23 -1.99 0.88
N ILE A 113 -8.86 -2.82 -0.06
CA ILE A 113 -9.13 -2.57 -1.46
C ILE A 113 -10.23 -3.56 -1.87
N PRO A 114 -11.46 -3.10 -2.10
CA PRO A 114 -12.54 -3.98 -2.55
C PRO A 114 -12.24 -4.51 -3.95
N GLY A 115 -12.59 -5.75 -4.25
CA GLY A 115 -12.57 -6.24 -5.63
C GLY A 115 -11.85 -7.57 -5.93
N LEU A 116 -11.34 -8.29 -4.92
CA LEU A 116 -10.99 -9.70 -5.14
C LEU A 116 -12.27 -10.55 -5.08
N ILE A 117 -12.78 -10.86 -6.25
CA ILE A 117 -13.85 -11.84 -6.47
C ILE A 117 -13.31 -12.86 -7.47
N GLU A 118 -13.69 -14.11 -7.31
CA GLU A 118 -13.43 -15.18 -8.27
C GLU A 118 -13.65 -14.70 -9.72
N GLY A 119 -12.65 -14.82 -10.60
CA GLY A 119 -12.70 -14.36 -11.98
C GLY A 119 -12.15 -12.93 -12.23
N ALA A 120 -11.62 -12.24 -11.24
CA ALA A 120 -11.02 -10.90 -11.43
C ALA A 120 -9.82 -10.90 -12.39
N ALA A 121 -9.11 -12.03 -12.52
CA ALA A 121 -7.98 -12.19 -13.44
C ALA A 121 -8.44 -12.41 -14.92
N GLU A 122 -9.69 -12.80 -15.13
CA GLU A 122 -10.18 -13.25 -16.46
C GLU A 122 -10.82 -12.13 -17.31
N GLY A 123 -10.66 -10.85 -16.97
CA GLY A 123 -10.93 -9.80 -17.92
C GLY A 123 -11.99 -8.75 -17.60
N ALA A 124 -12.58 -8.75 -16.42
CA ALA A 124 -13.36 -7.58 -16.01
C ALA A 124 -12.39 -6.54 -15.39
N GLY A 125 -11.92 -5.60 -16.17
CA GLY A 125 -10.89 -4.56 -15.93
C GLY A 125 -10.67 -3.97 -14.53
N LEU A 126 -11.51 -4.29 -13.58
CA LEU A 126 -11.44 -3.88 -12.17
C LEU A 126 -10.38 -4.68 -11.36
N GLY A 127 -10.20 -5.98 -11.64
CA GLY A 127 -9.25 -6.83 -10.94
C GLY A 127 -7.78 -6.42 -11.15
N HIS A 128 -7.42 -6.04 -12.37
CA HIS A 128 -6.05 -5.61 -12.70
C HIS A 128 -5.62 -4.32 -11.99
N GLN A 129 -6.52 -3.37 -11.86
CA GLN A 129 -6.21 -2.11 -11.15
C GLN A 129 -6.04 -2.35 -9.65
N PHE A 130 -6.90 -3.17 -9.06
CA PHE A 130 -6.82 -3.59 -7.68
C PHE A 130 -5.48 -4.26 -7.34
N LEU A 131 -5.09 -5.27 -8.11
CA LEU A 131 -3.86 -6.02 -7.88
C LEU A 131 -2.61 -5.16 -8.05
N ARG A 132 -2.66 -4.14 -8.94
CA ARG A 132 -1.62 -3.12 -9.07
C ARG A 132 -1.45 -2.29 -7.78
N HIS A 133 -2.54 -2.02 -7.05
CA HIS A 133 -2.47 -1.30 -5.78
C HIS A 133 -1.90 -2.17 -4.66
N LEU A 134 -2.27 -3.45 -4.61
CA LEU A 134 -1.65 -4.40 -3.68
C LEU A 134 -0.14 -4.58 -3.93
N ALA A 135 0.29 -4.53 -5.18
CA ALA A 135 1.71 -4.58 -5.51
C ALA A 135 2.52 -3.44 -4.86
N ARG A 136 1.86 -2.32 -4.54
CA ARG A 136 2.46 -1.15 -3.88
C ARG A 136 2.43 -1.18 -2.35
N THR A 137 2.05 -2.29 -1.74
CA THR A 137 2.12 -2.51 -0.29
C THR A 137 3.37 -3.28 0.08
N ARG A 138 3.81 -3.24 1.34
CA ARG A 138 4.98 -3.98 1.82
C ARG A 138 4.61 -5.37 2.33
N LEU A 139 3.45 -5.49 2.96
CA LEU A 139 2.95 -6.71 3.57
C LEU A 139 1.49 -6.92 3.16
N LEU A 140 1.08 -8.16 3.04
CA LEU A 140 -0.31 -8.56 2.85
C LEU A 140 -0.83 -9.24 4.11
N LEU A 141 -2.01 -8.84 4.59
CA LEU A 141 -2.77 -9.58 5.59
C LEU A 141 -3.90 -10.34 4.88
N HIS A 142 -3.83 -11.65 4.92
CA HIS A 142 -4.87 -12.51 4.36
C HIS A 142 -5.90 -12.85 5.44
N LEU A 143 -7.02 -12.12 5.42
CA LEU A 143 -8.14 -12.33 6.32
C LEU A 143 -9.02 -13.45 5.81
N VAL A 144 -9.26 -14.44 6.67
CA VAL A 144 -10.13 -15.57 6.40
C VAL A 144 -11.24 -15.62 7.45
N ASP A 145 -12.47 -15.77 7.01
CA ASP A 145 -13.59 -16.11 7.88
C ASP A 145 -13.49 -17.58 8.28
N ILE A 146 -13.10 -17.85 9.54
CA ILE A 146 -12.93 -19.24 10.01
C ILE A 146 -14.26 -19.89 10.43
N ALA A 147 -15.32 -19.10 10.56
CA ALA A 147 -16.63 -19.54 10.98
C ALA A 147 -17.72 -19.01 10.04
N PRO A 148 -17.71 -19.39 8.74
CA PRO A 148 -18.72 -18.94 7.79
C PRO A 148 -20.11 -19.41 8.23
N LEU A 149 -21.11 -18.53 8.04
CA LEU A 149 -22.51 -18.84 8.38
C LEU A 149 -23.11 -19.90 7.45
N ASP A 150 -22.66 -19.96 6.22
CA ASP A 150 -23.07 -20.97 5.26
C ASP A 150 -22.23 -22.25 5.45
N PRO A 151 -22.87 -23.39 5.84
CA PRO A 151 -22.17 -24.65 6.05
C PRO A 151 -21.49 -25.22 4.79
N GLU A 152 -21.92 -24.81 3.60
CA GLU A 152 -21.32 -25.25 2.33
C GLU A 152 -20.03 -24.47 2.01
N THR A 153 -19.80 -23.37 2.67
CA THR A 153 -18.60 -22.56 2.49
C THR A 153 -17.40 -23.19 3.21
N ASP A 154 -16.39 -23.57 2.46
CA ASP A 154 -15.12 -24.08 3.00
C ASP A 154 -14.07 -22.95 3.07
N PRO A 155 -13.68 -22.48 4.27
CA PRO A 155 -12.70 -21.42 4.44
C PRO A 155 -11.34 -21.70 3.77
N VAL A 156 -10.93 -22.97 3.73
CA VAL A 156 -9.66 -23.37 3.11
C VAL A 156 -9.74 -23.23 1.59
N ARG A 157 -10.84 -23.64 0.99
CA ARG A 157 -11.08 -23.50 -0.45
C ARG A 157 -11.10 -22.03 -0.86
N GLU A 158 -11.78 -21.18 -0.08
CA GLU A 158 -11.81 -19.73 -0.32
C GLU A 158 -10.42 -19.10 -0.21
N ALA A 159 -9.65 -19.48 0.81
CA ALA A 159 -8.29 -18.98 0.98
C ALA A 159 -7.38 -19.37 -0.19
N HIS A 160 -7.48 -20.61 -0.68
CA HIS A 160 -6.76 -21.06 -1.88
C HIS A 160 -7.19 -20.31 -3.14
N ALA A 161 -8.49 -20.01 -3.31
CA ALA A 161 -8.97 -19.27 -4.46
C ALA A 161 -8.30 -17.90 -4.55
N ILE A 162 -8.21 -17.16 -3.44
CA ILE A 162 -7.52 -15.86 -3.39
C ILE A 162 -6.03 -15.99 -3.74
N VAL A 163 -5.34 -16.98 -3.17
CA VAL A 163 -3.91 -17.18 -3.44
C VAL A 163 -3.66 -17.52 -4.91
N ASN A 164 -4.55 -18.31 -5.51
CA ASN A 164 -4.47 -18.66 -6.92
C ASN A 164 -4.72 -17.43 -7.83
N GLU A 165 -5.64 -16.54 -7.46
CA GLU A 165 -5.85 -15.28 -8.18
C GLU A 165 -4.61 -14.37 -8.15
N LEU A 166 -3.95 -14.25 -6.98
CA LEU A 166 -2.69 -13.50 -6.89
C LEU A 166 -1.64 -14.07 -7.84
N ARG A 167 -1.50 -15.39 -7.87
CA ARG A 167 -0.52 -16.08 -8.71
C ARG A 167 -0.78 -15.93 -10.21
N LYS A 168 -2.06 -16.01 -10.62
CA LYS A 168 -2.47 -15.79 -12.01
C LYS A 168 -2.15 -14.38 -12.48
N TYR A 169 -2.23 -13.41 -11.58
CA TYR A 169 -2.03 -12.00 -11.90
C TYR A 169 -0.56 -11.62 -12.00
N ASP A 170 0.22 -11.89 -10.96
CA ASP A 170 1.62 -11.45 -10.84
C ASP A 170 2.38 -12.32 -9.84
N GLU A 171 3.45 -12.94 -10.30
CA GLU A 171 4.30 -13.80 -9.47
C GLU A 171 5.00 -13.02 -8.34
N ALA A 172 5.36 -11.74 -8.55
CA ALA A 172 5.97 -10.92 -7.51
C ALA A 172 4.96 -10.61 -6.40
N LEU A 173 3.70 -10.38 -6.76
CA LEU A 173 2.62 -10.17 -5.78
C LEU A 173 2.31 -11.47 -5.01
N TYR A 174 2.33 -12.61 -5.67
CA TYR A 174 2.17 -13.93 -5.04
C TYR A 174 3.27 -14.21 -4.01
N ARG A 175 4.52 -13.86 -4.30
CA ARG A 175 5.69 -14.05 -3.42
C ARG A 175 5.82 -12.99 -2.33
N LYS A 176 4.99 -11.95 -2.34
CA LYS A 176 5.03 -10.90 -1.34
C LYS A 176 4.83 -11.48 0.07
N PRO A 177 5.53 -10.94 1.08
CA PRO A 177 5.30 -11.33 2.47
C PRO A 177 3.82 -11.28 2.82
N ARG A 178 3.30 -12.37 3.38
CA ARG A 178 1.90 -12.52 3.71
C ARG A 178 1.74 -13.13 5.10
N TRP A 179 0.86 -12.54 5.91
CA TRP A 179 0.45 -13.08 7.20
C TRP A 179 -1.00 -13.51 7.12
N LEU A 180 -1.31 -14.64 7.74
CA LEU A 180 -2.64 -15.18 7.79
C LEU A 180 -3.37 -14.67 9.03
N VAL A 181 -4.61 -14.21 8.86
CA VAL A 181 -5.45 -13.71 9.94
C VAL A 181 -6.79 -14.46 9.90
N LEU A 182 -6.97 -15.36 10.84
CA LEU A 182 -8.20 -16.13 11.02
C LEU A 182 -9.17 -15.29 11.86
N ASN A 183 -10.12 -14.69 11.18
CA ASN A 183 -11.08 -13.76 11.78
C ASN A 183 -12.39 -14.45 12.15
N LYS A 184 -13.17 -13.80 13.02
CA LYS A 184 -14.46 -14.24 13.56
C LYS A 184 -14.33 -15.43 14.50
N ILE A 185 -13.23 -15.49 15.26
CA ILE A 185 -13.01 -16.56 16.24
C ILE A 185 -14.08 -16.54 17.34
N ASP A 186 -14.71 -15.39 17.58
CA ASP A 186 -15.85 -15.20 18.50
C ASP A 186 -17.09 -16.02 18.12
N MET A 187 -17.22 -16.37 16.82
CA MET A 187 -18.33 -17.20 16.32
C MET A 187 -18.16 -18.70 16.64
N LEU A 188 -16.95 -19.12 17.06
CA LEU A 188 -16.67 -20.50 17.43
C LEU A 188 -16.78 -20.70 18.94
N PRO A 189 -17.37 -21.82 19.41
CA PRO A 189 -17.31 -22.23 20.81
C PRO A 189 -15.85 -22.28 21.28
N PRO A 190 -15.51 -21.78 22.47
CA PRO A 190 -14.12 -21.74 22.96
C PRO A 190 -13.41 -23.09 22.89
N GLU A 191 -14.13 -24.20 23.16
CA GLU A 191 -13.62 -25.55 23.12
C GLU A 191 -13.25 -26.04 21.71
N ASP A 192 -13.87 -25.48 20.66
CA ASP A 192 -13.64 -25.88 19.27
C ASP A 192 -12.58 -25.00 18.55
N ARG A 193 -12.23 -23.85 19.10
CA ARG A 193 -11.37 -22.85 18.45
C ARG A 193 -10.02 -23.41 18.05
N GLU A 194 -9.33 -24.06 18.99
CA GLU A 194 -7.99 -24.60 18.77
C GLU A 194 -8.00 -25.71 17.70
N ALA A 195 -8.97 -26.63 17.77
CA ALA A 195 -9.11 -27.71 16.81
C ALA A 195 -9.41 -27.18 15.39
N LYS A 196 -10.29 -26.20 15.26
CA LYS A 196 -10.62 -25.58 13.97
C LYS A 196 -9.45 -24.84 13.37
N VAL A 197 -8.71 -24.08 14.16
CA VAL A 197 -7.50 -23.37 13.72
C VAL A 197 -6.45 -24.38 13.24
N ALA A 198 -6.17 -25.42 14.02
CA ALA A 198 -5.21 -26.46 13.67
C ALA A 198 -5.61 -27.20 12.37
N GLU A 199 -6.90 -27.53 12.23
CA GLU A 199 -7.45 -28.14 11.01
C GLU A 199 -7.24 -27.23 9.80
N PHE A 200 -7.57 -25.95 9.92
CA PHE A 200 -7.40 -24.98 8.84
C PHE A 200 -5.93 -24.89 8.41
N LEU A 201 -5.02 -24.64 9.36
CA LEU A 201 -3.59 -24.49 9.09
C LEU A 201 -3.00 -25.71 8.40
N ARG A 202 -3.38 -26.92 8.86
CA ARG A 202 -2.96 -28.19 8.25
C ARG A 202 -3.48 -28.35 6.81
N ARG A 203 -4.77 -28.06 6.57
CA ARG A 203 -5.40 -28.18 5.24
C ARG A 203 -4.90 -27.12 4.26
N PHE A 204 -4.60 -25.91 4.76
CA PHE A 204 -4.09 -24.80 3.97
C PHE A 204 -2.56 -24.90 3.77
N GLU A 205 -1.90 -25.85 4.46
CA GLU A 205 -0.45 -26.05 4.43
C GLU A 205 0.36 -24.80 4.76
N TRP A 206 -0.17 -23.98 5.72
CA TRP A 206 0.41 -22.70 6.06
C TRP A 206 1.63 -22.84 6.98
N GLN A 207 2.76 -22.19 6.61
CA GLN A 207 4.01 -22.20 7.37
C GLN A 207 4.48 -20.79 7.81
N GLY A 208 3.77 -19.75 7.38
CA GLY A 208 4.09 -18.38 7.72
C GLY A 208 3.49 -17.91 9.06
N PRO A 209 3.68 -16.64 9.44
CA PRO A 209 3.00 -16.05 10.59
C PRO A 209 1.47 -16.12 10.45
N TRP A 210 0.79 -16.42 11.56
CA TRP A 210 -0.66 -16.44 11.61
C TRP A 210 -1.18 -15.93 12.95
N PHE A 211 -2.40 -15.42 12.95
CA PHE A 211 -3.10 -14.85 14.11
C PHE A 211 -4.57 -15.23 14.07
N THR A 212 -5.18 -15.37 15.24
CA THR A 212 -6.62 -15.48 15.42
C THR A 212 -7.14 -14.18 16.00
N ILE A 213 -8.23 -13.67 15.46
CA ILE A 213 -8.84 -12.42 15.92
C ILE A 213 -10.36 -12.49 15.86
N SER A 214 -10.98 -11.59 16.60
CA SER A 214 -12.31 -11.09 16.30
C SER A 214 -12.23 -9.59 16.03
N ALA A 215 -12.35 -9.21 14.78
CA ALA A 215 -12.40 -7.80 14.41
C ALA A 215 -13.67 -7.10 14.96
N LEU A 216 -14.67 -7.85 15.37
CA LEU A 216 -15.91 -7.33 15.94
C LEU A 216 -15.77 -7.02 17.43
N THR A 217 -15.18 -7.95 18.21
CA THR A 217 -15.06 -7.84 19.67
C THR A 217 -13.76 -7.15 20.10
N GLY A 218 -12.77 -7.09 19.22
CA GLY A 218 -11.44 -6.55 19.52
C GLY A 218 -10.50 -7.57 20.18
N GLU A 219 -10.88 -8.87 20.16
CA GLU A 219 -10.04 -9.98 20.63
C GLU A 219 -8.87 -10.25 19.67
#